data_c52aa892b0968509eeceaea1321c83bd
#
_entry.id   c52aa892b0968509eeceaea1321c83bd
#
_cell.length_a   1.000
_cell.length_b   1.000
_cell.length_c   1.000
_cell.angle_alpha   90.00
_cell.angle_beta   90.00
_cell.angle_gamma   90.00
#
_symmetry.space_group_name_H-M   'P 1'
#
loop_
_entity.id
_entity.type
_entity.pdbx_description
1 polymer ?
#
loop_
_entity_poly.entity_id
_entity_poly.type
_entity_poly.pdbx_seq_one_letter_code
_entity_poly.pdbx_strand_id
1 'polypeptide(L)'
;EGIESDESRRLLQKHRIEKLPVVDKDGALLGLITIKDIEKSENFPHATKDDLGRLRVGAAVGVGADREDRVAALVEAGVDIIAIDTAHGHTKAVIEAVRNTKKEHPGLLIVAGNVATAEATEALIDAGADTIKVGIGPGSICTTRIVAGVGVPQLTAVRNCAQVAQKRGAMLIADGGIRHSGDIVKGLAAGADVVMIGSLFAGTNEAPGEVVLYQGRSYKSYRGMGSL
;
A
#
# COMPACT_ATOMS: atom_id res chain seq x y z
N GLU A 1 -4.26 -27.34 -16.45
CA GLU A 1 -4.62 -26.80 -15.12
C GLU A 1 -4.06 -27.71 -14.01
N GLY A 2 -3.46 -27.13 -12.97
CA GLY A 2 -3.02 -27.88 -11.78
C GLY A 2 -1.63 -28.51 -11.86
N ILE A 3 -0.75 -28.07 -12.77
CA ILE A 3 0.62 -28.55 -12.81
C ILE A 3 1.42 -27.93 -11.63
N GLU A 4 2.11 -28.74 -10.86
CA GLU A 4 2.94 -28.30 -9.76
C GLU A 4 4.21 -27.59 -10.24
N SER A 5 4.76 -26.69 -9.42
CA SER A 5 5.96 -25.90 -9.73
C SER A 5 7.16 -26.78 -10.11
N ASP A 6 7.36 -27.88 -9.40
CA ASP A 6 8.47 -28.81 -9.65
C ASP A 6 8.32 -29.56 -10.97
N GLU A 7 7.11 -29.93 -11.35
CA GLU A 7 6.86 -30.56 -12.63
C GLU A 7 7.05 -29.58 -13.78
N SER A 8 6.56 -28.34 -13.61
CA SER A 8 6.79 -27.25 -14.58
C SER A 8 8.28 -27.02 -14.81
N ARG A 9 9.08 -26.99 -13.74
CA ARG A 9 10.54 -26.85 -13.79
C ARG A 9 11.19 -28.01 -14.56
N ARG A 10 10.80 -29.26 -14.28
CA ARG A 10 11.31 -30.44 -14.97
C ARG A 10 11.03 -30.40 -16.47
N LEU A 11 9.82 -29.97 -16.87
CA LEU A 11 9.47 -29.82 -18.26
C LEU A 11 10.27 -28.74 -18.96
N LEU A 12 10.43 -27.57 -18.33
CA LEU A 12 11.26 -26.47 -18.85
C LEU A 12 12.70 -26.93 -19.06
N GLN A 13 13.29 -27.61 -18.09
CA GLN A 13 14.67 -28.13 -18.18
C GLN A 13 14.81 -29.25 -19.24
N LYS A 14 13.88 -30.21 -19.21
CA LYS A 14 13.92 -31.36 -20.16
C LYS A 14 13.90 -30.90 -21.62
N HIS A 15 13.06 -29.89 -21.89
CA HIS A 15 12.89 -29.37 -23.25
C HIS A 15 13.78 -28.16 -23.56
N ARG A 16 14.60 -27.70 -22.60
CA ARG A 16 15.48 -26.51 -22.71
C ARG A 16 14.71 -25.28 -23.19
N ILE A 17 13.52 -25.05 -22.64
CA ILE A 17 12.67 -23.91 -22.95
C ILE A 17 12.51 -23.04 -21.69
N GLU A 18 12.25 -21.75 -21.87
CA GLU A 18 12.08 -20.78 -20.76
C GLU A 18 10.63 -20.52 -20.43
N LYS A 19 9.70 -20.95 -21.27
CA LYS A 19 8.27 -20.65 -21.19
C LYS A 19 7.46 -21.89 -21.47
N LEU A 20 6.47 -22.15 -20.63
CA LEU A 20 5.54 -23.29 -20.71
C LEU A 20 4.12 -22.75 -20.84
N PRO A 21 3.45 -22.90 -22.00
CA PRO A 21 2.04 -22.55 -22.14
C PRO A 21 1.16 -23.42 -21.26
N VAL A 22 0.20 -22.82 -20.58
CA VAL A 22 -0.86 -23.53 -19.86
C VAL A 22 -2.11 -23.46 -20.71
N VAL A 23 -2.66 -24.63 -21.03
CA VAL A 23 -3.83 -24.75 -21.88
C VAL A 23 -4.97 -25.48 -21.16
N ASP A 24 -6.20 -25.26 -21.58
CA ASP A 24 -7.35 -26.05 -21.16
C ASP A 24 -7.40 -27.41 -21.87
N LYS A 25 -8.50 -28.16 -21.63
CA LYS A 25 -8.71 -29.50 -22.23
C LYS A 25 -8.88 -29.43 -23.75
N ASP A 26 -9.31 -28.31 -24.28
CA ASP A 26 -9.56 -28.06 -25.70
C ASP A 26 -8.35 -27.43 -26.41
N GLY A 27 -7.25 -27.20 -25.66
CA GLY A 27 -6.02 -26.62 -26.17
C GLY A 27 -6.01 -25.10 -26.23
N ALA A 28 -7.03 -24.42 -25.68
CA ALA A 28 -7.05 -22.96 -25.61
C ALA A 28 -6.06 -22.45 -24.54
N LEU A 29 -5.36 -21.37 -24.85
CA LEU A 29 -4.34 -20.78 -23.97
C LEU A 29 -4.99 -20.13 -22.76
N LEU A 30 -4.66 -20.63 -21.56
CA LEU A 30 -5.08 -20.06 -20.27
C LEU A 30 -4.04 -19.17 -19.63
N GLY A 31 -2.75 -19.45 -19.87
CA GLY A 31 -1.68 -18.71 -19.24
C GLY A 31 -0.29 -19.18 -19.69
N LEU A 32 0.72 -18.65 -18.98
CA LEU A 32 2.11 -18.93 -19.26
C LEU A 32 2.88 -19.06 -17.95
N ILE A 33 3.66 -20.14 -17.80
CA ILE A 33 4.61 -20.30 -16.70
C ILE A 33 6.01 -20.07 -17.26
N THR A 34 6.79 -19.21 -16.62
CA THR A 34 8.18 -18.96 -17.02
C THR A 34 9.16 -19.40 -15.93
N ILE A 35 10.41 -19.66 -16.31
CA ILE A 35 11.49 -19.92 -15.35
C ILE A 35 11.64 -18.78 -14.35
N LYS A 36 11.48 -17.53 -14.81
CA LYS A 36 11.55 -16.34 -13.95
C LYS A 36 10.44 -16.29 -12.90
N ASP A 37 9.25 -16.80 -13.20
CA ASP A 37 8.15 -16.83 -12.22
C ASP A 37 8.45 -17.84 -11.12
N ILE A 38 9.03 -18.98 -11.47
CA ILE A 38 9.48 -20.01 -10.52
C ILE A 38 10.59 -19.45 -9.63
N GLU A 39 11.64 -18.87 -10.21
CA GLU A 39 12.74 -18.27 -9.48
C GLU A 39 12.28 -17.14 -8.55
N LYS A 40 11.36 -16.27 -9.02
CA LYS A 40 10.78 -15.20 -8.18
C LYS A 40 9.95 -15.75 -7.03
N SER A 41 9.23 -16.85 -7.22
CA SER A 41 8.46 -17.45 -6.14
C SER A 41 9.35 -18.03 -5.03
N GLU A 42 10.53 -18.53 -5.38
CA GLU A 42 11.54 -19.05 -4.43
C GLU A 42 12.32 -17.92 -3.76
N ASN A 43 12.76 -16.93 -4.55
CA ASN A 43 13.55 -15.82 -4.02
C ASN A 43 12.71 -14.84 -3.18
N PHE A 44 11.40 -14.76 -3.42
CA PHE A 44 10.47 -13.85 -2.74
C PHE A 44 9.23 -14.59 -2.21
N PRO A 45 9.40 -15.53 -1.27
CA PRO A 45 8.29 -16.37 -0.77
C PRO A 45 7.23 -15.58 -0.01
N HIS A 46 7.58 -14.40 0.53
CA HIS A 46 6.68 -13.53 1.27
C HIS A 46 6.02 -12.43 0.42
N ALA A 47 6.20 -12.45 -0.91
CA ALA A 47 5.51 -11.50 -1.79
C ALA A 47 4.00 -11.71 -1.70
N THR A 48 3.25 -10.62 -1.52
CA THR A 48 1.79 -10.64 -1.43
C THR A 48 1.20 -10.91 -2.81
N LYS A 49 0.57 -12.07 -2.97
CA LYS A 49 0.02 -12.54 -4.24
C LYS A 49 -1.47 -12.86 -4.12
N ASP A 50 -2.17 -12.83 -5.23
CA ASP A 50 -3.53 -13.34 -5.38
C ASP A 50 -3.54 -14.88 -5.60
N ASP A 51 -4.72 -15.47 -5.73
CA ASP A 51 -4.90 -16.90 -5.92
C ASP A 51 -4.37 -17.41 -7.28
N LEU A 52 -4.08 -16.50 -8.20
CA LEU A 52 -3.45 -16.78 -9.49
C LEU A 52 -1.92 -16.57 -9.47
N GLY A 53 -1.34 -16.27 -8.31
CA GLY A 53 0.09 -16.02 -8.13
C GLY A 53 0.57 -14.64 -8.63
N ARG A 54 -0.34 -13.71 -8.97
CA ARG A 54 -0.01 -12.35 -9.39
C ARG A 54 0.20 -11.46 -8.16
N LEU A 55 1.11 -10.50 -8.24
CA LEU A 55 1.29 -9.51 -7.17
C LEU A 55 0.00 -8.70 -6.97
N ARG A 56 -0.42 -8.54 -5.71
CA ARG A 56 -1.49 -7.61 -5.37
C ARG A 56 -1.04 -6.18 -5.56
N VAL A 57 -1.94 -5.34 -6.06
CA VAL A 57 -1.65 -3.95 -6.41
C VAL A 57 -2.64 -2.98 -5.77
N GLY A 58 -2.12 -1.83 -5.36
CA GLY A 58 -2.93 -0.73 -4.83
C GLY A 58 -2.72 0.54 -5.62
N ALA A 59 -3.73 1.40 -5.67
CA ALA A 59 -3.64 2.71 -6.29
C ALA A 59 -4.21 3.80 -5.38
N ALA A 60 -3.60 4.99 -5.40
CA ALA A 60 -4.08 6.15 -4.67
C ALA A 60 -4.96 7.04 -5.56
N VAL A 61 -6.02 7.56 -4.95
CA VAL A 61 -6.92 8.55 -5.56
C VAL A 61 -7.16 9.70 -4.59
N GLY A 62 -7.40 10.88 -5.13
CA GLY A 62 -7.85 12.05 -4.36
C GLY A 62 -9.38 12.11 -4.25
N VAL A 63 -9.88 13.31 -3.93
CA VAL A 63 -11.31 13.62 -3.82
C VAL A 63 -11.80 14.55 -4.95
N GLY A 64 -11.03 14.66 -6.04
CA GLY A 64 -11.37 15.45 -7.22
C GLY A 64 -12.61 14.92 -7.96
N ALA A 65 -13.09 15.72 -8.93
CA ALA A 65 -14.27 15.39 -9.70
C ALA A 65 -14.07 14.15 -10.61
N ASP A 66 -12.83 13.85 -10.97
CA ASP A 66 -12.41 12.69 -11.79
C ASP A 66 -12.26 11.39 -10.99
N ARG A 67 -12.49 11.42 -9.67
CA ARG A 67 -12.26 10.26 -8.79
C ARG A 67 -13.08 9.05 -9.21
N GLU A 68 -14.36 9.21 -9.51
CA GLU A 68 -15.27 8.10 -9.79
C GLU A 68 -14.85 7.37 -11.06
N ASP A 69 -14.59 8.11 -12.14
CA ASP A 69 -14.09 7.55 -13.41
C ASP A 69 -12.73 6.85 -13.21
N ARG A 70 -11.84 7.45 -12.43
CA ARG A 70 -10.53 6.88 -12.13
C ARG A 70 -10.64 5.60 -11.31
N VAL A 71 -11.50 5.54 -10.31
CA VAL A 71 -11.74 4.33 -9.51
C VAL A 71 -12.33 3.23 -10.39
N ALA A 72 -13.32 3.54 -11.23
CA ALA A 72 -13.94 2.58 -12.15
C ALA A 72 -12.90 1.97 -13.09
N ALA A 73 -12.04 2.78 -13.70
CA ALA A 73 -10.96 2.31 -14.57
C ALA A 73 -9.92 1.44 -13.83
N LEU A 74 -9.58 1.79 -12.60
CA LEU A 74 -8.67 0.99 -11.76
C LEU A 74 -9.28 -0.36 -11.36
N VAL A 75 -10.56 -0.40 -11.05
CA VAL A 75 -11.29 -1.65 -10.76
C VAL A 75 -11.36 -2.54 -12.00
N GLU A 76 -11.65 -1.98 -13.17
CA GLU A 76 -11.62 -2.70 -14.45
C GLU A 76 -10.22 -3.26 -14.76
N ALA A 77 -9.17 -2.52 -14.40
CA ALA A 77 -7.78 -2.96 -14.54
C ALA A 77 -7.36 -4.02 -13.50
N GLY A 78 -8.22 -4.37 -12.53
CA GLY A 78 -7.98 -5.41 -11.54
C GLY A 78 -7.19 -4.94 -10.32
N VAL A 79 -7.37 -3.69 -9.87
CA VAL A 79 -6.78 -3.21 -8.62
C VAL A 79 -7.34 -3.96 -7.41
N ASP A 80 -6.47 -4.33 -6.45
CA ASP A 80 -6.89 -5.00 -5.21
C ASP A 80 -7.31 -4.01 -4.12
N ILE A 81 -6.66 -2.84 -4.05
CA ILE A 81 -6.86 -1.86 -2.97
C ILE A 81 -6.86 -0.44 -3.55
N ILE A 82 -7.82 0.39 -3.12
CA ILE A 82 -7.81 1.83 -3.38
C ILE A 82 -7.49 2.58 -2.09
N ALA A 83 -6.52 3.49 -2.16
CA ALA A 83 -6.22 4.44 -1.10
C ALA A 83 -6.82 5.81 -1.44
N ILE A 84 -7.83 6.26 -0.68
CA ILE A 84 -8.32 7.65 -0.71
C ILE A 84 -7.40 8.46 0.19
N ASP A 85 -6.39 9.07 -0.43
CA ASP A 85 -5.25 9.68 0.26
C ASP A 85 -5.30 11.20 0.19
N THR A 86 -5.36 11.83 1.36
CA THR A 86 -5.44 13.29 1.51
C THR A 86 -4.60 13.79 2.68
N ALA A 87 -4.22 15.07 2.64
CA ALA A 87 -3.51 15.71 3.74
C ALA A 87 -4.35 15.80 5.04
N HIS A 88 -5.68 15.80 4.92
CA HIS A 88 -6.62 15.84 6.04
C HIS A 88 -7.86 15.00 5.73
N GLY A 89 -7.90 13.77 6.25
CA GLY A 89 -8.95 12.78 5.99
C GLY A 89 -10.29 13.08 6.66
N HIS A 90 -10.32 13.87 7.72
CA HIS A 90 -11.54 14.21 8.44
C HIS A 90 -12.28 15.41 7.81
N THR A 91 -12.60 15.29 6.53
CA THR A 91 -13.38 16.29 5.81
C THR A 91 -14.63 15.65 5.19
N LYS A 92 -15.67 16.45 4.97
CA LYS A 92 -16.91 15.99 4.33
C LYS A 92 -16.61 15.33 2.97
N ALA A 93 -15.75 15.94 2.16
CA ALA A 93 -15.39 15.43 0.83
C ALA A 93 -14.73 14.04 0.90
N VAL A 94 -13.84 13.79 1.86
CA VAL A 94 -13.19 12.48 2.04
C VAL A 94 -14.20 11.43 2.52
N ILE A 95 -15.02 11.77 3.51
CA ILE A 95 -16.05 10.86 4.05
C ILE A 95 -17.06 10.47 2.96
N GLU A 96 -17.51 11.42 2.15
CA GLU A 96 -18.40 11.16 1.01
C GLU A 96 -17.70 10.33 -0.08
N ALA A 97 -16.42 10.61 -0.36
CA ALA A 97 -15.63 9.83 -1.31
C ALA A 97 -15.52 8.37 -0.89
N VAL A 98 -15.21 8.09 0.37
CA VAL A 98 -15.15 6.72 0.93
C VAL A 98 -16.53 6.04 0.79
N ARG A 99 -17.59 6.73 1.23
CA ARG A 99 -18.95 6.19 1.20
C ARG A 99 -19.41 5.83 -0.19
N ASN A 100 -19.22 6.73 -1.15
CA ASN A 100 -19.62 6.54 -2.54
C ASN A 100 -18.83 5.39 -3.18
N THR A 101 -17.49 5.40 -3.02
CA THR A 101 -16.63 4.33 -3.55
C THR A 101 -17.01 2.96 -2.97
N LYS A 102 -17.27 2.86 -1.67
CA LYS A 102 -17.67 1.59 -1.04
C LYS A 102 -19.05 1.13 -1.49
N LYS A 103 -19.97 2.06 -1.71
CA LYS A 103 -21.31 1.77 -2.22
C LYS A 103 -21.29 1.23 -3.66
N GLU A 104 -20.47 1.84 -4.51
CA GLU A 104 -20.33 1.45 -5.93
C GLU A 104 -19.53 0.15 -6.10
N HIS A 105 -18.53 -0.06 -5.24
CA HIS A 105 -17.62 -1.21 -5.28
C HIS A 105 -17.56 -1.92 -3.91
N PRO A 106 -18.60 -2.63 -3.47
CA PRO A 106 -18.67 -3.20 -2.10
C PRO A 106 -17.54 -4.17 -1.76
N GLY A 107 -17.03 -4.90 -2.75
CA GLY A 107 -15.92 -5.86 -2.59
C GLY A 107 -14.52 -5.23 -2.59
N LEU A 108 -14.40 -3.94 -2.92
CA LEU A 108 -13.12 -3.26 -2.99
C LEU A 108 -12.62 -2.92 -1.59
N LEU A 109 -11.34 -3.19 -1.33
CA LEU A 109 -10.69 -2.76 -0.10
C LEU A 109 -10.32 -1.27 -0.18
N ILE A 110 -10.75 -0.50 0.81
CA ILE A 110 -10.53 0.95 0.87
C ILE A 110 -9.64 1.30 2.06
N VAL A 111 -8.50 1.90 1.75
CA VAL A 111 -7.65 2.62 2.71
C VAL A 111 -8.05 4.10 2.70
N ALA A 112 -8.31 4.70 3.84
CA ALA A 112 -8.66 6.11 3.92
C ALA A 112 -7.77 6.87 4.90
N GLY A 113 -7.39 8.10 4.57
CA GLY A 113 -6.56 8.95 5.42
C GLY A 113 -6.12 10.26 4.74
N ASN A 114 -5.25 11.04 5.42
CA ASN A 114 -4.68 10.72 6.73
C ASN A 114 -5.49 11.35 7.86
N VAL A 115 -5.52 10.69 8.97
CA VAL A 115 -6.17 11.17 10.21
C VAL A 115 -5.21 11.07 11.40
N ALA A 116 -5.59 11.66 12.54
CA ALA A 116 -4.80 11.62 13.77
C ALA A 116 -5.65 11.52 15.05
N THR A 117 -6.96 11.39 14.93
CA THR A 117 -7.89 11.35 16.07
C THR A 117 -8.85 10.17 16.01
N ALA A 118 -9.37 9.78 17.16
CA ALA A 118 -10.33 8.70 17.31
C ALA A 118 -11.63 8.99 16.54
N GLU A 119 -12.13 10.22 16.62
CA GLU A 119 -13.37 10.67 15.97
C GLU A 119 -13.25 10.61 14.44
N ALA A 120 -12.09 11.03 13.91
CA ALA A 120 -11.83 10.94 12.48
C ALA A 120 -11.76 9.48 11.99
N THR A 121 -11.15 8.61 12.81
CA THR A 121 -11.08 7.17 12.54
C THR A 121 -12.48 6.58 12.48
N GLU A 122 -13.32 6.87 13.46
CA GLU A 122 -14.70 6.39 13.51
C GLU A 122 -15.51 6.86 12.29
N ALA A 123 -15.42 8.15 11.95
CA ALA A 123 -16.13 8.71 10.80
C ALA A 123 -15.77 8.05 9.46
N LEU A 124 -14.49 7.68 9.26
CA LEU A 124 -14.05 6.99 8.04
C LEU A 124 -14.48 5.51 8.01
N ILE A 125 -14.46 4.84 9.16
CA ILE A 125 -14.97 3.46 9.28
C ILE A 125 -16.48 3.43 9.02
N ASP A 126 -17.23 4.35 9.58
CA ASP A 126 -18.69 4.49 9.35
C ASP A 126 -19.03 4.80 7.87
N ALA A 127 -18.09 5.42 7.15
CA ALA A 127 -18.22 5.64 5.73
C ALA A 127 -17.90 4.39 4.89
N GLY A 128 -17.29 3.34 5.47
CA GLY A 128 -16.98 2.09 4.81
C GLY A 128 -15.49 1.86 4.52
N ALA A 129 -14.58 2.61 5.16
CA ALA A 129 -13.16 2.33 5.06
C ALA A 129 -12.80 1.03 5.81
N ASP A 130 -12.03 0.16 5.15
CA ASP A 130 -11.54 -1.10 5.71
C ASP A 130 -10.24 -0.90 6.50
N THR A 131 -9.47 0.11 6.11
CA THR A 131 -8.17 0.42 6.72
C THR A 131 -8.01 1.93 6.89
N ILE A 132 -7.50 2.35 8.03
CA ILE A 132 -7.28 3.76 8.35
C ILE A 132 -5.78 4.09 8.31
N LYS A 133 -5.42 5.13 7.58
CA LYS A 133 -4.04 5.62 7.50
C LYS A 133 -3.85 6.82 8.43
N VAL A 134 -2.96 6.65 9.43
CA VAL A 134 -2.78 7.58 10.55
C VAL A 134 -1.43 8.28 10.47
N GLY A 135 -1.47 9.60 10.46
CA GLY A 135 -0.28 10.44 10.48
C GLY A 135 -0.51 11.80 9.83
N ILE A 136 -0.48 12.87 10.63
CA ILE A 136 -0.55 14.26 10.16
C ILE A 136 0.81 14.92 10.41
N GLY A 137 1.58 15.06 9.32
CA GLY A 137 2.87 15.74 9.32
C GLY A 137 4.05 15.03 9.98
N PRO A 138 4.08 13.71 10.26
CA PRO A 138 5.23 13.07 10.91
C PRO A 138 6.37 12.73 9.94
N GLY A 139 6.11 12.73 8.63
CA GLY A 139 7.10 12.39 7.60
C GLY A 139 8.29 13.35 7.58
N SER A 140 9.49 12.85 7.29
CA SER A 140 10.72 13.66 7.26
C SER A 140 10.71 14.76 6.20
N ILE A 141 9.95 14.55 5.12
CA ILE A 141 9.80 15.51 4.02
C ILE A 141 8.57 16.41 4.18
N CYS A 142 7.74 16.18 5.20
CA CYS A 142 6.49 16.91 5.40
C CYS A 142 6.71 18.22 6.13
N THR A 143 6.21 19.32 5.55
CA THR A 143 6.30 20.67 6.12
C THR A 143 5.05 21.11 6.87
N THR A 144 3.99 20.30 6.93
CA THR A 144 2.69 20.64 7.55
C THR A 144 2.85 21.13 8.99
N ARG A 145 3.66 20.44 9.81
CA ARG A 145 3.87 20.83 11.22
C ARG A 145 4.64 22.14 11.36
N ILE A 146 5.54 22.41 10.42
CA ILE A 146 6.41 23.60 10.46
C ILE A 146 5.65 24.82 9.91
N VAL A 147 4.98 24.66 8.77
CA VAL A 147 4.32 25.75 8.06
C VAL A 147 2.93 26.04 8.61
N ALA A 148 2.12 25.01 8.83
CA ALA A 148 0.74 25.16 9.30
C ALA A 148 0.56 25.00 10.82
N GLY A 149 1.60 24.50 11.53
CA GLY A 149 1.52 24.24 12.97
C GLY A 149 0.53 23.10 13.32
N VAL A 150 0.12 22.29 12.35
CA VAL A 150 -0.88 21.23 12.53
C VAL A 150 -0.20 19.86 12.62
N GLY A 151 -0.61 19.08 13.60
CA GLY A 151 -0.15 17.71 13.80
C GLY A 151 -0.42 17.18 15.19
N VAL A 152 -0.30 15.87 15.32
CA VAL A 152 -0.37 15.16 16.61
C VAL A 152 0.88 14.32 16.75
N PRO A 153 1.48 14.17 17.95
CA PRO A 153 2.60 13.24 18.15
C PRO A 153 2.20 11.84 17.64
N GLN A 154 3.03 11.25 16.76
CA GLN A 154 2.63 10.08 15.98
C GLN A 154 2.21 8.89 16.83
N LEU A 155 2.94 8.58 17.89
CA LEU A 155 2.60 7.47 18.77
C LEU A 155 1.24 7.67 19.48
N THR A 156 0.95 8.91 19.88
CA THR A 156 -0.35 9.28 20.47
C THR A 156 -1.47 9.11 19.44
N ALA A 157 -1.26 9.59 18.21
CA ALA A 157 -2.25 9.45 17.14
C ALA A 157 -2.54 7.99 16.84
N VAL A 158 -1.49 7.17 16.66
CA VAL A 158 -1.63 5.71 16.41
C VAL A 158 -2.43 5.04 17.53
N ARG A 159 -2.04 5.27 18.80
CA ARG A 159 -2.71 4.66 19.95
C ARG A 159 -4.19 5.02 20.04
N ASN A 160 -4.53 6.29 19.85
CA ASN A 160 -5.91 6.75 19.95
C ASN A 160 -6.78 6.20 18.81
N CYS A 161 -6.26 6.20 17.57
CA CYS A 161 -6.94 5.66 16.40
C CYS A 161 -7.08 4.12 16.48
N ALA A 162 -6.05 3.42 16.97
CA ALA A 162 -6.05 1.97 17.11
C ALA A 162 -7.13 1.47 18.06
N GLN A 163 -7.41 2.19 19.14
CA GLN A 163 -8.47 1.82 20.07
C GLN A 163 -9.86 1.78 19.40
N VAL A 164 -10.11 2.65 18.43
CA VAL A 164 -11.35 2.67 17.65
C VAL A 164 -11.32 1.62 16.57
N ALA A 165 -10.23 1.56 15.77
CA ALA A 165 -10.09 0.62 14.67
C ALA A 165 -10.27 -0.83 15.13
N GLN A 166 -9.58 -1.24 16.20
CA GLN A 166 -9.67 -2.58 16.77
C GLN A 166 -11.09 -2.95 17.24
N LYS A 167 -11.80 -2.03 17.89
CA LYS A 167 -13.21 -2.26 18.33
C LYS A 167 -14.15 -2.46 17.15
N ARG A 168 -13.84 -1.85 16.01
CA ARG A 168 -14.67 -1.85 14.81
C ARG A 168 -14.20 -2.88 13.77
N GLY A 169 -13.14 -3.63 14.04
CA GLY A 169 -12.57 -4.64 13.13
C GLY A 169 -11.90 -4.07 11.89
N ALA A 170 -11.49 -2.79 11.92
CA ALA A 170 -10.73 -2.14 10.85
C ALA A 170 -9.23 -2.22 11.12
N MET A 171 -8.42 -2.23 10.05
CA MET A 171 -6.97 -2.21 10.15
C MET A 171 -6.43 -0.77 10.24
N LEU A 172 -5.20 -0.63 10.73
CA LEU A 172 -4.54 0.66 10.90
C LEU A 172 -3.12 0.67 10.35
N ILE A 173 -2.82 1.66 9.52
CA ILE A 173 -1.48 1.95 9.01
C ILE A 173 -0.90 3.15 9.75
N ALA A 174 0.23 2.98 10.43
CA ALA A 174 1.00 4.09 10.99
C ALA A 174 1.90 4.70 9.92
N ASP A 175 1.52 5.87 9.41
CA ASP A 175 2.18 6.52 8.28
C ASP A 175 3.09 7.66 8.73
N GLY A 176 4.39 7.48 8.50
CA GLY A 176 5.42 8.47 8.75
C GLY A 176 6.00 8.48 10.17
N GLY A 177 7.10 9.21 10.33
CA GLY A 177 7.80 9.32 11.61
C GLY A 177 8.73 8.17 11.95
N ILE A 178 8.89 7.19 11.08
CA ILE A 178 9.79 6.04 11.26
C ILE A 178 11.20 6.42 10.82
N ARG A 179 12.12 6.54 11.77
CA ARG A 179 13.52 6.90 11.55
C ARG A 179 14.48 5.77 11.86
N HIS A 180 14.08 4.87 12.75
CA HIS A 180 14.87 3.73 13.22
C HIS A 180 13.99 2.49 13.33
N SER A 181 14.60 1.31 13.33
CA SER A 181 13.88 0.04 13.49
C SER A 181 13.03 -0.02 14.79
N GLY A 182 13.50 0.60 15.87
CA GLY A 182 12.74 0.71 17.11
C GLY A 182 11.42 1.50 16.97
N ASP A 183 11.31 2.41 16.01
CA ASP A 183 10.08 3.15 15.76
C ASP A 183 9.03 2.26 15.09
N ILE A 184 9.44 1.29 14.28
CA ILE A 184 8.56 0.24 13.72
C ILE A 184 7.90 -0.53 14.86
N VAL A 185 8.73 -1.02 15.81
CA VAL A 185 8.24 -1.79 16.97
C VAL A 185 7.27 -0.96 17.81
N LYS A 186 7.58 0.31 18.07
CA LYS A 186 6.70 1.21 18.81
C LYS A 186 5.36 1.44 18.10
N GLY A 187 5.38 1.62 16.76
CA GLY A 187 4.16 1.78 15.97
C GLY A 187 3.25 0.56 16.06
N LEU A 188 3.81 -0.63 15.89
CA LEU A 188 3.08 -1.90 16.02
C LEU A 188 2.58 -2.13 17.45
N ALA A 189 3.43 -1.89 18.46
CA ALA A 189 3.05 -2.02 19.87
C ALA A 189 1.97 -1.01 20.30
N ALA A 190 1.87 0.14 19.64
CA ALA A 190 0.81 1.12 19.86
C ALA A 190 -0.53 0.74 19.21
N GLY A 191 -0.57 -0.36 18.45
CA GLY A 191 -1.77 -0.93 17.86
C GLY A 191 -1.92 -0.74 16.35
N ALA A 192 -0.87 -0.33 15.64
CA ALA A 192 -0.87 -0.38 14.18
C ALA A 192 -0.68 -1.82 13.69
N ASP A 193 -1.37 -2.19 12.62
CA ASP A 193 -1.18 -3.47 11.94
C ASP A 193 -0.02 -3.42 10.95
N VAL A 194 0.20 -2.22 10.38
CA VAL A 194 1.22 -1.96 9.34
C VAL A 194 1.87 -0.61 9.60
N VAL A 195 3.15 -0.46 9.22
CA VAL A 195 3.85 0.83 9.20
C VAL A 195 4.17 1.24 7.76
N MET A 196 3.98 2.51 7.43
CA MET A 196 4.37 3.09 6.15
C MET A 196 5.66 3.87 6.32
N ILE A 197 6.67 3.51 5.52
CA ILE A 197 8.04 4.01 5.65
C ILE A 197 8.46 4.70 4.35
N GLY A 198 8.93 5.93 4.44
CA GLY A 198 9.49 6.68 3.33
C GLY A 198 11.02 6.74 3.37
N SER A 199 11.58 7.55 4.26
CA SER A 199 13.00 7.90 4.25
C SER A 199 13.96 6.73 4.45
N LEU A 200 13.61 5.71 5.25
CA LEU A 200 14.48 4.54 5.43
C LEU A 200 14.59 3.70 4.15
N PHE A 201 13.55 3.69 3.30
CA PHE A 201 13.59 2.99 2.02
C PHE A 201 14.14 3.83 0.88
N ALA A 202 14.17 5.17 1.02
CA ALA A 202 14.63 6.06 -0.04
C ALA A 202 16.10 5.83 -0.45
N GLY A 203 16.94 5.33 0.45
CA GLY A 203 18.35 5.03 0.22
C GLY A 203 18.64 3.59 -0.25
N THR A 204 17.63 2.72 -0.37
CA THR A 204 17.83 1.33 -0.80
C THR A 204 18.15 1.24 -2.30
N ASN A 205 18.71 0.11 -2.72
CA ASN A 205 19.05 -0.11 -4.13
C ASN A 205 17.80 -0.12 -5.02
N GLU A 206 16.66 -0.60 -4.51
CA GLU A 206 15.39 -0.70 -5.21
C GLU A 206 14.68 0.65 -5.38
N ALA A 207 15.00 1.64 -4.53
CA ALA A 207 14.41 2.97 -4.66
C ALA A 207 14.95 3.67 -5.91
N PRO A 208 14.09 4.38 -6.68
CA PRO A 208 14.54 5.16 -7.83
C PRO A 208 15.40 6.35 -7.38
N GLY A 209 16.18 6.90 -8.30
CA GLY A 209 17.01 8.07 -8.10
C GLY A 209 18.50 7.78 -8.28
N GLU A 210 19.23 8.81 -8.64
CA GLU A 210 20.67 8.73 -8.84
C GLU A 210 21.40 8.75 -7.51
N VAL A 211 22.51 7.99 -7.44
CA VAL A 211 23.40 8.02 -6.30
C VAL A 211 24.35 9.21 -6.45
N VAL A 212 24.32 10.12 -5.50
CA VAL A 212 25.18 11.30 -5.44
C VAL A 212 26.24 11.10 -4.35
N LEU A 213 27.50 11.27 -4.72
CA LEU A 213 28.62 11.25 -3.75
C LEU A 213 28.80 12.64 -3.16
N TYR A 214 28.62 12.76 -1.85
CA TYR A 214 28.82 14.01 -1.13
C TYR A 214 29.62 13.77 0.15
N GLN A 215 30.72 14.48 0.31
CA GLN A 215 31.64 14.36 1.46
C GLN A 215 32.04 12.90 1.78
N GLY A 216 32.35 12.12 0.74
CA GLY A 216 32.78 10.71 0.86
C GLY A 216 31.68 9.72 1.21
N ARG A 217 30.40 10.13 1.19
CA ARG A 217 29.24 9.27 1.44
C ARG A 217 28.30 9.29 0.24
N SER A 218 27.65 8.16 0.00
CA SER A 218 26.63 8.02 -1.04
C SER A 218 25.27 8.43 -0.51
N TYR A 219 24.55 9.24 -1.29
CA TYR A 219 23.20 9.72 -1.00
C TYR A 219 22.28 9.51 -2.20
N LYS A 220 20.99 9.39 -1.95
CA LYS A 220 19.94 9.54 -2.96
C LYS A 220 19.07 10.76 -2.64
N SER A 221 18.65 11.50 -3.67
CA SER A 221 17.67 12.56 -3.52
C SER A 221 16.32 11.97 -3.12
N TYR A 222 15.72 12.52 -2.08
CA TYR A 222 14.42 12.09 -1.57
C TYR A 222 13.50 13.29 -1.37
N ARG A 223 12.32 13.23 -1.95
CA ARG A 223 11.27 14.24 -1.80
C ARG A 223 9.89 13.60 -1.74
N GLY A 224 8.93 14.26 -1.09
CA GLY A 224 7.52 13.87 -1.11
C GLY A 224 6.74 14.61 -2.18
N MET A 225 5.46 14.24 -2.34
CA MET A 225 4.56 14.84 -3.35
C MET A 225 4.38 16.35 -3.18
N GLY A 226 4.44 16.86 -1.94
CA GLY A 226 4.29 18.28 -1.63
C GLY A 226 5.62 19.01 -1.35
N SER A 227 6.76 18.38 -1.62
CA SER A 227 8.06 19.03 -1.47
C SER A 227 8.33 19.99 -2.63
N LEU A 228 8.89 21.15 -2.31
CA LEU A 228 9.37 22.16 -3.28
C LEU A 228 10.64 21.69 -3.97
#